data_626996b6998faf8abf66e0fe5d3ab10f
#
_entry.id   626996b6998faf8abf66e0fe5d3ab10f
#
_cell.length_a   1.000
_cell.length_b   1.000
_cell.length_c   1.000
_cell.angle_alpha   90.00
_cell.angle_beta   90.00
_cell.angle_gamma   90.00
#
_symmetry.space_group_name_H-M   'P 1'
#
loop_
_entity.id
_entity.type
_entity.pdbx_description
1 polymer ?
#
loop_
_entity_poly.entity_id
_entity_poly.type
_entity_poly.pdbx_seq_one_letter_code
_entity_poly.pdbx_strand_id
1 'polypeptide(L)'
;MLKEKNSDLSKREMGIKRVVKAPIELVWKVWTSPEHIKHWWGPEGFTNTISEMDVRPGGVWEFVMHGPDGTDYKNKHIYKEVVKPVKLVLEHVTRPKFLMTVTFEEQGDQTIVNIHSLFESAEQLQEVIKVFKADVGMRQNAERMENYLTELTKK
;
A
#
# COMPACT_ATOMS: atom_id res chain seq x y z
N MET A 1 -14.24 -2.90 27.87
CA MET A 1 -15.03 -2.07 26.98
C MET A 1 -14.17 -1.40 25.96
N LEU A 2 -13.39 -0.40 26.35
CA LEU A 2 -12.42 0.18 25.42
C LEU A 2 -11.45 -0.90 24.91
N LYS A 3 -11.06 -1.78 25.80
CA LYS A 3 -10.18 -2.88 25.46
C LYS A 3 -10.78 -3.82 24.42
N GLU A 4 -12.09 -4.07 24.53
CA GLU A 4 -12.77 -4.94 23.57
C GLU A 4 -12.87 -4.29 22.20
N LYS A 5 -13.15 -2.99 22.16
CA LYS A 5 -13.20 -2.25 20.90
C LYS A 5 -11.86 -2.25 20.21
N ASN A 6 -10.78 -2.01 20.98
CA ASN A 6 -9.44 -2.03 20.40
C ASN A 6 -9.08 -3.42 19.90
N SER A 7 -9.49 -4.44 20.65
CA SER A 7 -9.28 -5.82 20.26
C SER A 7 -9.99 -6.15 18.94
N ASP A 8 -11.24 -5.69 18.80
CA ASP A 8 -12.00 -5.91 17.57
C ASP A 8 -11.36 -5.21 16.38
N LEU A 9 -10.93 -3.96 16.57
CA LEU A 9 -10.24 -3.22 15.50
C LEU A 9 -8.94 -3.90 15.12
N SER A 10 -8.14 -4.31 16.11
CA SER A 10 -6.85 -4.92 15.83
C SER A 10 -6.99 -6.25 15.09
N LYS A 11 -8.13 -6.91 15.21
CA LYS A 11 -8.38 -8.16 14.48
C LYS A 11 -8.74 -7.93 13.02
N ARG A 12 -9.12 -6.72 12.66
CA ARG A 12 -9.50 -6.36 11.29
C ARG A 12 -8.43 -5.57 10.56
N GLU A 13 -7.33 -5.29 11.21
CA GLU A 13 -6.32 -4.42 10.62
C GLU A 13 -4.96 -5.07 10.63
N MET A 14 -4.14 -4.66 9.68
CA MET A 14 -2.73 -5.00 9.68
C MET A 14 -1.97 -3.78 9.18
N GLY A 15 -0.74 -3.65 9.65
CA GLY A 15 0.06 -2.50 9.30
C GLY A 15 1.53 -2.79 9.37
N ILE A 16 2.30 -1.91 8.75
CA ILE A 16 3.75 -2.01 8.76
C ILE A 16 4.33 -0.61 8.75
N LYS A 17 5.46 -0.45 9.41
CA LYS A 17 6.18 0.81 9.48
C LYS A 17 7.59 0.59 8.94
N ARG A 18 8.02 1.50 8.07
CA ARG A 18 9.38 1.47 7.53
C ARG A 18 9.99 2.85 7.60
N VAL A 19 11.29 2.90 7.89
CA VAL A 19 12.06 4.13 7.78
C VAL A 19 12.92 3.98 6.54
N VAL A 20 12.64 4.83 5.53
CA VAL A 20 13.34 4.75 4.25
C VAL A 20 14.33 5.90 4.13
N LYS A 21 15.49 5.61 3.51
CA LYS A 21 16.56 6.60 3.36
C LYS A 21 16.34 7.43 2.10
N ALA A 22 15.27 8.21 2.10
CA ALA A 22 14.92 9.04 0.96
C ALA A 22 14.09 10.22 1.47
N PRO A 23 14.23 11.39 0.83
CA PRO A 23 13.45 12.57 1.23
C PRO A 23 11.97 12.36 0.94
N ILE A 24 11.11 13.00 1.73
CA ILE A 24 9.67 12.80 1.68
C ILE A 24 9.09 13.13 0.29
N GLU A 25 9.66 14.10 -0.40
CA GLU A 25 9.18 14.45 -1.75
C GLU A 25 9.37 13.29 -2.73
N LEU A 26 10.50 12.60 -2.64
CA LEU A 26 10.76 11.45 -3.49
C LEU A 26 9.87 10.27 -3.12
N VAL A 27 9.68 10.06 -1.81
CA VAL A 27 8.80 8.97 -1.35
C VAL A 27 7.37 9.21 -1.84
N TRP A 28 6.88 10.44 -1.72
CA TRP A 28 5.56 10.80 -2.24
C TRP A 28 5.48 10.51 -3.74
N LYS A 29 6.51 10.90 -4.48
CA LYS A 29 6.53 10.72 -5.92
C LYS A 29 6.45 9.26 -6.32
N VAL A 30 7.20 8.37 -5.65
CA VAL A 30 7.18 6.96 -6.04
C VAL A 30 5.85 6.29 -5.68
N TRP A 31 5.07 6.86 -4.76
CA TRP A 31 3.74 6.36 -4.42
C TRP A 31 2.65 6.89 -5.34
N THR A 32 2.87 8.02 -5.99
CA THR A 32 1.81 8.73 -6.72
C THR A 32 2.04 8.84 -8.22
N SER A 33 3.11 8.25 -8.73
CA SER A 33 3.42 8.27 -10.17
C SER A 33 3.36 6.86 -10.72
N PRO A 34 2.57 6.62 -11.79
CA PRO A 34 2.46 5.27 -12.34
C PRO A 34 3.79 4.73 -12.86
N GLU A 35 4.67 5.60 -13.39
CA GLU A 35 5.98 5.16 -13.87
C GLU A 35 6.84 4.60 -12.75
N HIS A 36 6.58 5.02 -11.51
CA HIS A 36 7.35 4.54 -10.37
C HIS A 36 6.65 3.37 -9.68
N ILE A 37 5.38 3.54 -9.31
CA ILE A 37 4.70 2.56 -8.46
C ILE A 37 4.54 1.21 -9.15
N LYS A 38 4.45 1.18 -10.46
CA LYS A 38 4.32 -0.08 -11.20
C LYS A 38 5.50 -1.02 -10.99
N HIS A 39 6.66 -0.47 -10.62
CA HIS A 39 7.88 -1.27 -10.48
C HIS A 39 8.02 -1.93 -9.12
N TRP A 40 7.30 -1.46 -8.11
CA TRP A 40 7.48 -2.01 -6.77
C TRP A 40 6.16 -2.43 -6.09
N TRP A 41 5.02 -2.12 -6.66
CA TRP A 41 3.75 -2.47 -6.02
C TRP A 41 3.51 -3.96 -6.09
N GLY A 42 3.00 -4.51 -4.96
CA GLY A 42 2.65 -5.92 -4.85
C GLY A 42 3.74 -6.76 -4.22
N PRO A 43 3.41 -8.01 -3.93
CA PRO A 43 4.40 -8.95 -3.38
C PRO A 43 5.51 -9.23 -4.35
N GLU A 44 6.55 -9.91 -3.86
CA GLU A 44 7.72 -10.27 -4.66
C GLU A 44 7.31 -11.07 -5.89
N GLY A 45 7.89 -10.71 -7.03
CA GLY A 45 7.62 -11.39 -8.29
C GLY A 45 6.45 -10.85 -9.09
N PHE A 46 5.69 -9.90 -8.51
CA PHE A 46 4.55 -9.32 -9.22
C PHE A 46 4.99 -8.15 -10.10
N THR A 47 4.28 -7.99 -11.22
CA THR A 47 4.40 -6.80 -12.07
C THR A 47 3.02 -6.18 -12.21
N ASN A 48 2.97 -4.98 -12.78
CA ASN A 48 1.71 -4.22 -12.83
C ASN A 48 1.51 -3.57 -14.19
N THR A 49 0.25 -3.58 -14.64
CA THR A 49 -0.19 -2.77 -15.77
C THR A 49 -1.22 -1.79 -15.25
N ILE A 50 -0.92 -0.50 -15.29
CA ILE A 50 -1.79 0.54 -14.74
C ILE A 50 -2.58 1.17 -15.89
N SER A 51 -3.92 1.09 -15.80
CA SER A 51 -4.78 1.68 -16.83
C SER A 51 -5.21 3.09 -16.45
N GLU A 52 -5.27 3.39 -15.15
CA GLU A 52 -5.68 4.72 -14.69
C GLU A 52 -5.07 4.98 -13.32
N MET A 53 -4.59 6.21 -13.12
CA MET A 53 -4.10 6.63 -11.80
C MET A 53 -4.30 8.13 -11.67
N ASP A 54 -5.39 8.50 -11.00
CA ASP A 54 -5.78 9.89 -10.81
C ASP A 54 -5.69 10.21 -9.32
N VAL A 55 -4.57 10.79 -8.89
CA VAL A 55 -4.27 10.99 -7.47
C VAL A 55 -4.91 12.28 -6.98
N ARG A 56 -6.19 12.15 -6.63
CA ARG A 56 -6.97 13.24 -6.02
C ARG A 56 -8.17 12.60 -5.33
N PRO A 57 -8.81 13.29 -4.37
CA PRO A 57 -10.01 12.72 -3.72
C PRO A 57 -11.06 12.40 -4.78
N GLY A 58 -11.56 11.17 -4.74
CA GLY A 58 -12.51 10.66 -5.73
C GLY A 58 -11.87 10.10 -6.98
N GLY A 59 -10.56 10.28 -7.16
CA GLY A 59 -9.86 9.73 -8.31
C GLY A 59 -9.69 8.22 -8.21
N VAL A 60 -9.41 7.59 -9.35
CA VAL A 60 -9.35 6.14 -9.46
C VAL A 60 -7.93 5.70 -9.79
N TRP A 61 -7.51 4.61 -9.15
CA TRP A 61 -6.27 3.92 -9.49
C TRP A 61 -6.65 2.50 -9.85
N GLU A 62 -6.64 2.22 -11.14
CA GLU A 62 -7.06 0.92 -11.68
C GLU A 62 -5.87 0.24 -12.35
N PHE A 63 -5.67 -1.03 -12.01
CA PHE A 63 -4.50 -1.74 -12.50
C PHE A 63 -4.71 -3.24 -12.42
N VAL A 64 -3.85 -3.96 -13.14
CA VAL A 64 -3.81 -5.43 -13.08
C VAL A 64 -2.45 -5.82 -12.50
N MET A 65 -2.48 -6.64 -11.46
CA MET A 65 -1.27 -7.23 -10.90
C MET A 65 -1.04 -8.58 -11.57
N HIS A 66 0.15 -8.76 -12.11
CA HIS A 66 0.53 -10.01 -12.78
C HIS A 66 1.38 -10.83 -11.84
N GLY A 67 0.85 -11.96 -11.39
CA GLY A 67 1.58 -12.85 -10.50
C GLY A 67 2.67 -13.63 -11.22
N PRO A 68 3.67 -14.11 -10.49
CA PRO A 68 4.76 -14.87 -11.11
C PRO A 68 4.31 -16.19 -11.71
N ASP A 69 3.14 -16.69 -11.32
CA ASP A 69 2.57 -17.91 -11.89
C ASP A 69 1.69 -17.66 -13.12
N GLY A 70 1.62 -16.41 -13.58
CA GLY A 70 0.83 -16.05 -14.74
C GLY A 70 -0.62 -15.65 -14.42
N THR A 71 -0.99 -15.63 -13.15
CA THR A 71 -2.35 -15.23 -12.75
C THR A 71 -2.45 -13.71 -12.71
N ASP A 72 -3.51 -13.17 -13.30
CA ASP A 72 -3.77 -11.74 -13.30
C ASP A 72 -4.84 -11.41 -12.26
N TYR A 73 -4.58 -10.33 -11.50
CA TYR A 73 -5.49 -9.86 -10.46
C TYR A 73 -5.89 -8.43 -10.78
N LYS A 74 -7.16 -8.22 -11.09
CA LYS A 74 -7.68 -6.87 -11.36
C LYS A 74 -7.91 -6.15 -10.05
N ASN A 75 -7.40 -4.94 -9.95
CA ASN A 75 -7.49 -4.14 -8.73
C ASN A 75 -7.97 -2.74 -9.05
N LYS A 76 -8.75 -2.19 -8.13
CA LYS A 76 -9.24 -0.82 -8.25
C LYS A 76 -9.28 -0.18 -6.87
N HIS A 77 -8.64 0.99 -6.77
CA HIS A 77 -8.70 1.83 -5.58
C HIS A 77 -9.39 3.13 -5.91
N ILE A 78 -10.07 3.70 -4.93
CA ILE A 78 -10.57 5.07 -5.02
C ILE A 78 -9.87 5.87 -3.94
N TYR A 79 -9.25 6.99 -4.31
CA TYR A 79 -8.60 7.87 -3.35
C TYR A 79 -9.68 8.59 -2.54
N LYS A 80 -9.62 8.44 -1.22
CA LYS A 80 -10.56 9.10 -0.32
C LYS A 80 -9.97 10.39 0.23
N GLU A 81 -8.67 10.40 0.45
CA GLU A 81 -7.98 11.57 0.98
C GLU A 81 -6.59 11.64 0.38
N VAL A 82 -6.18 12.83 -0.04
CA VAL A 82 -4.84 13.05 -0.59
C VAL A 82 -4.31 14.34 0.05
N VAL A 83 -3.31 14.21 0.92
CA VAL A 83 -2.68 15.36 1.57
C VAL A 83 -1.19 15.28 1.28
N LYS A 84 -0.78 15.97 0.24
CA LYS A 84 0.62 15.96 -0.21
C LYS A 84 1.49 16.72 0.78
N PRO A 85 2.64 16.20 1.19
CA PRO A 85 3.21 14.90 0.87
C PRO A 85 3.11 13.91 2.05
N VAL A 86 2.06 14.02 2.89
CA VAL A 86 2.03 13.35 4.19
C VAL A 86 1.01 12.23 4.32
N LYS A 87 -0.02 12.18 3.44
CA LYS A 87 -1.07 11.20 3.69
C LYS A 87 -1.84 10.82 2.43
N LEU A 88 -2.10 9.52 2.30
CA LEU A 88 -3.00 8.97 1.29
C LEU A 88 -3.97 8.03 1.99
N VAL A 89 -5.27 8.17 1.67
CA VAL A 89 -6.28 7.20 2.10
C VAL A 89 -6.95 6.66 0.85
N LEU A 90 -6.89 5.35 0.67
CA LEU A 90 -7.41 4.67 -0.51
C LEU A 90 -8.38 3.58 -0.08
N GLU A 91 -9.49 3.48 -0.79
CA GLU A 91 -10.41 2.38 -0.58
C GLU A 91 -10.20 1.36 -1.70
N HIS A 92 -9.87 0.12 -1.33
CA HIS A 92 -9.76 -0.98 -2.28
C HIS A 92 -11.17 -1.49 -2.52
N VAL A 93 -11.70 -1.26 -3.70
CA VAL A 93 -13.13 -1.54 -3.97
C VAL A 93 -13.37 -2.87 -4.65
N THR A 94 -12.32 -3.51 -5.19
CA THR A 94 -12.41 -4.89 -5.63
C THR A 94 -12.22 -5.79 -4.41
N ARG A 95 -12.54 -7.06 -4.55
CA ARG A 95 -12.41 -7.97 -3.40
C ARG A 95 -10.95 -8.33 -3.15
N PRO A 96 -10.50 -8.40 -1.93
CA PRO A 96 -11.21 -8.05 -0.70
C PRO A 96 -11.27 -6.53 -0.50
N LYS A 97 -12.36 -6.04 0.06
CA LYS A 97 -12.51 -4.61 0.34
C LYS A 97 -11.77 -4.24 1.61
N PHE A 98 -11.00 -3.17 1.54
CA PHE A 98 -10.32 -2.63 2.71
C PHE A 98 -9.97 -1.18 2.49
N LEU A 99 -9.72 -0.49 3.59
CA LEU A 99 -9.31 0.91 3.58
C LEU A 99 -7.82 0.96 3.92
N MET A 100 -7.04 1.51 3.00
CA MET A 100 -5.60 1.64 3.20
C MET A 100 -5.26 3.09 3.51
N THR A 101 -4.54 3.29 4.61
CA THR A 101 -4.04 4.60 4.98
C THR A 101 -2.52 4.55 4.98
N VAL A 102 -1.91 5.46 4.24
CA VAL A 102 -0.45 5.57 4.17
C VAL A 102 -0.08 6.95 4.66
N THR A 103 0.79 7.01 5.65
CA THR A 103 1.29 8.29 6.14
C THR A 103 2.80 8.36 5.93
N PHE A 104 3.26 9.58 5.65
CA PHE A 104 4.67 9.86 5.41
C PHE A 104 5.08 10.95 6.37
N GLU A 105 6.12 10.68 7.15
CA GLU A 105 6.61 11.65 8.13
C GLU A 105 8.08 11.93 7.88
N GLU A 106 8.38 13.20 7.68
CA GLU A 106 9.75 13.63 7.41
C GLU A 106 10.61 13.50 8.68
N GLN A 107 11.79 12.90 8.53
CA GLN A 107 12.72 12.74 9.63
C GLN A 107 14.13 13.01 9.09
N GLY A 108 14.50 14.31 9.07
CA GLY A 108 15.74 14.71 8.44
C GLY A 108 15.71 14.41 6.94
N ASP A 109 16.68 13.65 6.46
CA ASP A 109 16.71 13.25 5.06
C ASP A 109 16.08 11.87 4.84
N GLN A 110 15.41 11.35 5.86
CA GLN A 110 14.71 10.07 5.80
C GLN A 110 13.21 10.30 5.92
N THR A 111 12.43 9.26 5.67
CA THR A 111 10.98 9.32 5.77
C THR A 111 10.46 8.09 6.49
N ILE A 112 9.56 8.31 7.45
CA ILE A 112 8.84 7.22 8.10
C ILE A 112 7.57 6.98 7.30
N VAL A 113 7.41 5.75 6.82
CA VAL A 113 6.23 5.34 6.04
C VAL A 113 5.45 4.34 6.86
N ASN A 114 4.19 4.69 7.16
CA ASN A 114 3.26 3.77 7.82
C ASN A 114 2.20 3.36 6.83
N ILE A 115 2.03 2.05 6.66
CA ILE A 115 1.01 1.49 5.77
C ILE A 115 0.04 0.70 6.64
N HIS A 116 -1.23 1.05 6.57
CA HIS A 116 -2.26 0.45 7.41
C HIS A 116 -3.45 0.04 6.55
N SER A 117 -3.91 -1.20 6.73
CA SER A 117 -5.07 -1.70 6.00
C SER A 117 -6.13 -2.17 7.00
N LEU A 118 -7.34 -1.65 6.84
CA LEU A 118 -8.47 -1.98 7.70
C LEU A 118 -9.50 -2.72 6.85
N PHE A 119 -9.76 -3.97 7.24
CA PHE A 119 -10.68 -4.84 6.50
C PHE A 119 -12.09 -4.76 7.09
N GLU A 120 -13.07 -5.27 6.37
CA GLU A 120 -14.47 -5.18 6.78
C GLU A 120 -14.77 -6.02 8.03
N SER A 121 -14.05 -7.13 8.21
CA SER A 121 -14.25 -8.00 9.35
C SER A 121 -12.96 -8.74 9.68
N ALA A 122 -12.88 -9.23 10.90
CA ALA A 122 -11.76 -10.06 11.32
C ALA A 122 -11.71 -11.35 10.49
N GLU A 123 -12.86 -11.89 10.16
CA GLU A 123 -12.94 -13.11 9.36
C GLU A 123 -12.37 -12.91 7.96
N GLN A 124 -12.70 -11.77 7.35
CA GLN A 124 -12.18 -11.45 6.03
C GLN A 124 -10.67 -11.30 6.05
N LEU A 125 -10.14 -10.62 7.07
CA LEU A 125 -8.69 -10.48 7.19
C LEU A 125 -8.02 -11.84 7.35
N GLN A 126 -8.58 -12.69 8.21
CA GLN A 126 -8.02 -14.03 8.41
C GLN A 126 -8.04 -14.83 7.12
N GLU A 127 -9.09 -14.68 6.33
CA GLU A 127 -9.20 -15.37 5.06
C GLU A 127 -8.13 -14.93 4.08
N VAL A 128 -7.91 -13.61 3.93
CA VAL A 128 -6.89 -13.13 2.98
C VAL A 128 -5.48 -13.49 3.45
N ILE A 129 -5.25 -13.54 4.76
CA ILE A 129 -3.96 -14.00 5.28
C ILE A 129 -3.76 -15.48 4.95
N LYS A 130 -4.80 -16.28 5.19
CA LYS A 130 -4.71 -17.72 4.98
C LYS A 130 -4.59 -18.10 3.51
N VAL A 131 -5.40 -17.48 2.66
CA VAL A 131 -5.48 -17.86 1.23
C VAL A 131 -4.40 -17.16 0.41
N PHE A 132 -4.17 -15.88 0.66
CA PHE A 132 -3.26 -15.07 -0.16
C PHE A 132 -1.98 -14.66 0.56
N LYS A 133 -1.83 -15.02 1.84
CA LYS A 133 -0.68 -14.65 2.67
C LYS A 133 -0.47 -13.13 2.63
N ALA A 134 -1.55 -12.40 2.88
CA ALA A 134 -1.55 -10.95 2.75
C ALA A 134 -0.56 -10.27 3.69
N ASP A 135 -0.32 -10.84 4.88
CA ASP A 135 0.67 -10.31 5.82
C ASP A 135 2.08 -10.42 5.27
N VAL A 136 2.41 -11.55 4.65
CA VAL A 136 3.70 -11.73 3.99
C VAL A 136 3.81 -10.79 2.80
N GLY A 137 2.72 -10.67 2.02
CA GLY A 137 2.70 -9.78 0.87
C GLY A 137 2.92 -8.33 1.24
N MET A 138 2.31 -7.89 2.34
CA MET A 138 2.51 -6.51 2.81
C MET A 138 3.97 -6.24 3.14
N ARG A 139 4.61 -7.18 3.82
CA ARG A 139 6.03 -7.05 4.17
C ARG A 139 6.90 -7.01 2.92
N GLN A 140 6.64 -7.89 1.98
CA GLN A 140 7.40 -7.93 0.73
C GLN A 140 7.20 -6.66 -0.08
N ASN A 141 5.97 -6.14 -0.11
CA ASN A 141 5.68 -4.91 -0.81
C ASN A 141 6.46 -3.75 -0.22
N ALA A 142 6.51 -3.66 1.11
CA ALA A 142 7.27 -2.61 1.79
C ALA A 142 8.77 -2.74 1.49
N GLU A 143 9.28 -3.95 1.44
CA GLU A 143 10.68 -4.17 1.08
C GLU A 143 10.99 -3.74 -0.34
N ARG A 144 10.09 -4.03 -1.25
CA ARG A 144 10.26 -3.63 -2.65
C ARG A 144 10.29 -2.12 -2.79
N MET A 145 9.42 -1.43 -2.06
CA MET A 145 9.44 0.03 -2.02
C MET A 145 10.78 0.54 -1.53
N GLU A 146 11.25 -0.04 -0.44
CA GLU A 146 12.53 0.34 0.16
C GLU A 146 13.69 0.15 -0.82
N ASN A 147 13.73 -1.00 -1.48
CA ASN A 147 14.77 -1.32 -2.45
C ASN A 147 14.71 -0.40 -3.65
N TYR A 148 13.51 -0.11 -4.12
CA TYR A 148 13.33 0.80 -5.26
C TYR A 148 13.86 2.19 -4.94
N LEU A 149 13.53 2.70 -3.75
CA LEU A 149 14.01 4.00 -3.30
C LEU A 149 15.53 4.01 -3.16
N THR A 150 16.11 2.92 -2.66
CA THR A 150 17.56 2.80 -2.54
C THR A 150 18.22 2.92 -3.91
N GLU A 151 17.66 2.26 -4.92
CA GLU A 151 18.21 2.33 -6.27
C GLU A 151 18.12 3.74 -6.84
N LEU A 152 17.00 4.43 -6.60
CA LEU A 152 16.84 5.80 -7.09
C LEU A 152 17.80 6.78 -6.44
N THR A 153 18.16 6.55 -5.19
CA THR A 153 19.03 7.48 -4.44
C THR A 153 20.52 7.12 -4.54
N LYS A 154 20.86 6.08 -5.27
CA LYS A 154 22.24 5.59 -5.36
C LYS A 154 23.18 6.50 -6.15
N LYS A 155 22.68 7.49 -6.80
CA LYS A 155 23.52 8.39 -7.62
C LYS A 155 24.34 9.38 -6.80
#